data_06c69be42434a47c7a040294101a0667
#
_entry.id   06c69be42434a47c7a040294101a0667
#
_cell.length_a   1.000
_cell.length_b   1.000
_cell.length_c   1.000
_cell.angle_alpha   90.00
_cell.angle_beta   90.00
_cell.angle_gamma   90.00
#
_symmetry.space_group_name_H-M   'P 1'
#
loop_
_entity.id
_entity.type
_entity.pdbx_description
1 polymer ?
#
loop_
_entity_poly.entity_id
_entity_poly.type
_entity_poly.pdbx_seq_one_letter_code
_entity_poly.pdbx_strand_id
1 'polypeptide(L)'
;MESWSFLTNHARVLLCLAHDPGARLRDIAASLGITDRSVYGIVTDLTTAGYVVKHRDGRRNRYQIHVHLPLPEPASQEPAIGEVLALLIGNRARQQPSEARPT
;
A
#
# COMPACT_ATOMS: atom_id res chain seq x y z
N MET A 1 20.74 -15.92 1.67
CA MET A 1 20.00 -15.16 1.05
C MET A 1 19.59 -13.94 1.76
N GLU A 2 19.62 -12.89 1.13
CA GLU A 2 19.27 -11.69 1.73
C GLU A 2 17.85 -11.54 1.81
N SER A 3 17.36 -11.09 2.85
CA SER A 3 15.97 -10.89 2.98
C SER A 3 15.62 -9.49 3.34
N TRP A 4 16.47 -8.57 3.08
CA TRP A 4 16.14 -7.20 3.41
C TRP A 4 15.45 -6.52 2.24
N SER A 5 14.74 -5.45 2.53
CA SER A 5 14.00 -4.70 1.54
C SER A 5 14.11 -3.23 1.89
N PHE A 6 14.08 -2.37 0.89
CA PHE A 6 14.06 -0.94 1.15
C PHE A 6 12.75 -0.52 1.79
N LEU A 7 11.70 -1.31 1.64
CA LEU A 7 10.41 -0.94 2.18
C LEU A 7 10.12 -1.74 3.42
N THR A 8 9.55 -1.08 4.41
CA THR A 8 9.13 -1.77 5.62
C THR A 8 7.91 -2.61 5.30
N ASN A 9 7.54 -3.49 6.21
CA ASN A 9 6.34 -4.28 6.02
C ASN A 9 5.10 -3.41 6.01
N HIS A 10 5.11 -2.30 6.75
CA HIS A 10 3.99 -1.35 6.71
C HIS A 10 3.84 -0.79 5.29
N ALA A 11 4.92 -0.40 4.68
CA ALA A 11 4.86 0.12 3.31
C ALA A 11 4.41 -0.96 2.34
N ARG A 12 4.89 -2.17 2.53
CA ARG A 12 4.55 -3.27 1.63
C ARG A 12 3.07 -3.63 1.72
N VAL A 13 2.51 -3.62 2.92
CA VAL A 13 1.08 -3.88 3.09
C VAL A 13 0.26 -2.76 2.46
N LEU A 14 0.69 -1.53 2.66
CA LEU A 14 -0.01 -0.39 2.09
C LEU A 14 -0.02 -0.48 0.56
N LEU A 15 1.08 -0.88 -0.03
CA LEU A 15 1.15 -1.07 -1.48
C LEU A 15 0.19 -2.15 -1.95
N CYS A 16 0.08 -3.24 -1.22
CA CYS A 16 -0.84 -4.31 -1.57
C CYS A 16 -2.28 -3.81 -1.54
N LEU A 17 -2.63 -3.02 -0.53
CA LEU A 17 -3.98 -2.49 -0.41
C LEU A 17 -4.26 -1.45 -1.50
N ALA A 18 -3.28 -0.70 -1.90
CA ALA A 18 -3.44 0.27 -2.97
C ALA A 18 -3.66 -0.43 -4.29
N HIS A 19 -2.96 -1.54 -4.49
CA HIS A 19 -3.05 -2.30 -5.73
C HIS A 19 -4.38 -3.05 -5.80
N ASP A 20 -4.84 -3.58 -4.67
CA ASP A 20 -6.08 -4.33 -4.63
C ASP A 20 -6.82 -4.02 -3.33
N PRO A 21 -7.69 -3.03 -3.33
CA PRO A 21 -8.39 -2.63 -2.11
C PRO A 21 -9.29 -3.71 -1.53
N GLY A 22 -9.66 -4.69 -2.32
CA GLY A 22 -10.47 -5.79 -1.84
C GLY A 22 -9.71 -7.04 -1.45
N ALA A 23 -8.38 -6.96 -1.42
CA ALA A 23 -7.58 -8.13 -1.10
C ALA A 23 -7.85 -8.60 0.33
N ARG A 24 -7.79 -9.89 0.53
CA ARG A 24 -7.92 -10.44 1.87
C ARG A 24 -6.59 -10.33 2.57
N LEU A 25 -6.63 -10.02 3.85
CA LEU A 25 -5.39 -9.82 4.58
C LEU A 25 -4.53 -11.07 4.63
N ARG A 26 -5.15 -12.24 4.68
CA ARG A 26 -4.35 -13.46 4.68
C ARG A 26 -3.64 -13.68 3.35
N ASP A 27 -4.22 -13.21 2.26
CA ASP A 27 -3.58 -13.32 0.96
C ASP A 27 -2.39 -12.37 0.88
N ILE A 28 -2.52 -11.20 1.48
CA ILE A 28 -1.41 -10.27 1.57
C ILE A 28 -0.28 -10.89 2.39
N ALA A 29 -0.63 -11.51 3.50
CA ALA A 29 0.37 -12.16 4.35
C ALA A 29 1.13 -13.22 3.57
N ALA A 30 0.41 -14.04 2.84
CA ALA A 30 1.04 -15.10 2.06
C ALA A 30 1.94 -14.50 0.98
N SER A 31 1.48 -13.48 0.33
CA SER A 31 2.23 -12.85 -0.74
C SER A 31 3.51 -12.19 -0.23
N LEU A 32 3.49 -11.64 0.97
CA LEU A 32 4.65 -10.97 1.53
C LEU A 32 5.54 -11.88 2.37
N GLY A 33 5.08 -13.09 2.63
CA GLY A 33 5.85 -14.02 3.44
C GLY A 33 5.87 -13.67 4.92
N ILE A 34 4.80 -13.07 5.42
CA ILE A 34 4.69 -12.73 6.83
C ILE A 34 3.42 -13.34 7.39
N THR A 35 3.25 -13.30 8.69
CA THR A 35 2.11 -13.94 9.32
C THR A 35 0.84 -13.12 9.17
N ASP A 36 -0.30 -13.76 9.27
CA ASP A 36 -1.57 -13.08 9.27
C ASP A 36 -1.61 -12.07 10.39
N ARG A 37 -1.10 -12.44 11.56
CA ARG A 37 -1.09 -11.58 12.71
C ARG A 37 -0.31 -10.31 12.43
N SER A 38 0.81 -10.43 11.75
CA SER A 38 1.60 -9.26 11.40
C SER A 38 0.83 -8.33 10.48
N VAL A 39 0.13 -8.87 9.50
CA VAL A 39 -0.65 -8.05 8.60
C VAL A 39 -1.78 -7.35 9.35
N TYR A 40 -2.47 -8.05 10.23
CA TYR A 40 -3.52 -7.44 11.02
C TYR A 40 -2.99 -6.27 11.86
N GLY A 41 -1.83 -6.47 12.48
CA GLY A 41 -1.23 -5.41 13.29
C GLY A 41 -0.85 -4.21 12.44
N ILE A 42 -0.33 -4.47 11.26
CA ILE A 42 0.06 -3.40 10.35
C ILE A 42 -1.17 -2.63 9.87
N VAL A 43 -2.22 -3.33 9.50
CA VAL A 43 -3.43 -2.67 9.04
C VAL A 43 -4.04 -1.86 10.19
N THR A 44 -3.96 -2.35 11.40
CA THR A 44 -4.42 -1.61 12.56
C THR A 44 -3.62 -0.32 12.71
N ASP A 45 -2.30 -0.40 12.57
CA ASP A 45 -1.45 0.77 12.64
C ASP A 45 -1.81 1.78 11.57
N LEU A 46 -2.00 1.31 10.35
CA LEU A 46 -2.30 2.20 9.23
C LEU A 46 -3.68 2.84 9.40
N THR A 47 -4.62 2.10 9.94
CA THR A 47 -5.96 2.61 10.18
C THR A 47 -5.95 3.64 11.30
N THR A 48 -5.22 3.35 12.36
CA THR A 48 -5.13 4.25 13.49
C THR A 48 -4.45 5.56 13.08
N ALA A 49 -3.46 5.47 12.22
CA ALA A 49 -2.78 6.67 11.76
C ALA A 49 -3.56 7.42 10.69
N GLY A 50 -4.66 6.86 10.22
CA GLY A 50 -5.49 7.56 9.25
C GLY A 50 -5.15 7.33 7.80
N TYR A 51 -4.17 6.49 7.50
CA TYR A 51 -3.78 6.24 6.12
C TYR A 51 -4.76 5.31 5.41
N VAL A 52 -5.45 4.48 6.16
CA VAL A 52 -6.36 3.50 5.61
C VAL A 52 -7.71 3.58 6.31
N VAL A 53 -8.79 3.51 5.54
CA VAL A 53 -10.13 3.46 6.08
C VAL A 53 -10.76 2.15 5.61
N LYS A 54 -11.34 1.41 6.54
CA LYS A 54 -11.95 0.15 6.23
C LYS A 54 -13.43 0.34 5.98
N HIS A 55 -13.92 -0.19 4.86
CA HIS A 55 -15.33 -0.17 4.54
C HIS A 55 -15.82 -1.59 4.43
N ARG A 56 -17.07 -1.82 4.87
CA ARG A 56 -17.66 -3.11 4.72
C ARG A 56 -18.35 -3.16 3.39
N ASP A 57 -18.10 -4.19 2.61
CA ASP A 57 -18.70 -4.34 1.32
C ASP A 57 -19.27 -5.75 1.27
N GLY A 58 -20.52 -5.91 1.71
CA GLY A 58 -21.12 -7.21 1.82
C GLY A 58 -20.42 -7.99 2.92
N ARG A 59 -19.86 -9.12 2.57
CA ARG A 59 -19.17 -9.94 3.54
C ARG A 59 -17.69 -9.67 3.58
N ARG A 60 -17.23 -8.76 2.76
CA ARG A 60 -15.80 -8.48 2.68
C ARG A 60 -15.50 -7.08 3.12
N ASN A 61 -14.28 -6.86 3.52
CA ASN A 61 -13.79 -5.53 3.84
C ASN A 61 -13.10 -4.96 2.63
N ARG A 62 -13.24 -3.67 2.44
CA ARG A 62 -12.48 -2.97 1.42
C ARG A 62 -11.73 -1.88 2.10
N TYR A 63 -10.56 -1.59 1.62
CA TYR A 63 -9.68 -0.60 2.24
C TYR A 63 -9.42 0.55 1.29
N GLN A 64 -9.64 1.75 1.79
CA GLN A 64 -9.43 2.95 1.00
C GLN A 64 -8.23 3.69 1.58
N ILE A 65 -7.34 4.15 0.75
CA ILE A 65 -6.16 4.85 1.21
C ILE A 65 -6.36 6.35 1.10
N HIS A 66 -5.97 7.05 2.18
CA HIS A 66 -6.04 8.50 2.20
C HIS A 66 -4.79 9.03 1.53
N VAL A 67 -4.88 9.26 0.24
CA VAL A 67 -3.72 9.59 -0.57
C VAL A 67 -3.13 10.96 -0.31
N HIS A 68 -3.85 11.82 0.40
CA HIS A 68 -3.35 13.17 0.64
C HIS A 68 -2.55 13.34 1.94
N LEU A 69 -2.48 12.29 2.75
CA LEU A 69 -1.72 12.40 3.98
C LEU A 69 -0.23 12.43 3.68
N PRO A 70 0.51 13.22 4.43
CA PRO A 70 1.95 13.30 4.18
C PRO A 70 2.69 12.07 4.65
N LEU A 71 3.81 11.78 4.01
CA LEU A 71 4.67 10.69 4.43
C LEU A 71 5.36 11.11 5.73
N PRO A 72 5.28 10.32 6.78
CA PRO A 72 5.83 10.72 8.07
C PRO A 72 7.31 10.42 8.19
N GLU A 73 8.07 10.92 7.27
CA GLU A 73 9.51 10.68 7.26
C GLU A 73 10.25 11.99 7.43
N PRO A 74 11.01 12.16 8.47
CA PRO A 74 11.66 13.44 8.72
C PRO A 74 12.65 13.85 7.64
N ALA A 75 13.17 12.89 6.91
CA ALA A 75 14.13 13.22 5.88
C ALA A 75 13.48 13.60 4.58
N SER A 76 12.17 13.45 4.45
CA SER A 76 11.49 13.72 3.20
C SER A 76 11.04 15.15 3.16
N GLN A 77 10.58 15.59 2.03
CA GLN A 77 10.01 16.91 1.90
C GLN A 77 8.51 16.85 1.98
N GLU A 78 8.04 15.89 2.70
CA GLU A 78 6.62 15.73 2.98
C GLU A 78 5.76 15.53 1.75
N PRO A 79 6.13 14.65 0.85
CA PRO A 79 5.24 14.33 -0.24
C PRO A 79 4.01 13.64 0.33
N ALA A 80 2.87 13.80 -0.31
CA ALA A 80 1.69 13.07 0.10
C ALA A 80 1.91 11.60 -0.16
N ILE A 81 1.29 10.76 0.67
CA ILE A 81 1.48 9.32 0.54
C ILE A 81 1.00 8.82 -0.82
N GLY A 82 0.01 9.47 -1.40
CA GLY A 82 -0.45 9.09 -2.72
C GLY A 82 0.61 9.25 -3.78
N GLU A 83 1.46 10.24 -3.64
CA GLU A 83 2.54 10.46 -4.60
C GLU A 83 3.59 9.37 -4.49
N VAL A 84 3.88 8.95 -3.28
CA VAL A 84 4.83 7.88 -3.06
C VAL A 84 4.31 6.59 -3.65
N LEU A 85 3.04 6.29 -3.42
CA LEU A 85 2.44 5.08 -3.94
C LEU A 85 2.40 5.11 -5.46
N ALA A 86 2.16 6.26 -6.05
CA ALA A 86 2.13 6.37 -7.49
C ALA A 86 3.48 6.04 -8.11
N LEU A 87 4.56 6.42 -7.47
CA LEU A 87 5.87 6.09 -7.96
C LEU A 87 6.14 4.60 -7.88
N LEU A 88 5.62 3.95 -6.85
CA LEU A 88 5.91 2.55 -6.64
C LEU A 88 4.97 1.60 -7.37
N ILE A 89 3.74 2.05 -7.61
CA ILE A 89 2.76 1.22 -8.27
C ILE A 89 2.37 1.75 -9.59
N GLY A 90 1.99 2.96 -9.57
CA GLY A 90 1.40 3.56 -10.72
C GLY A 90 2.29 3.72 -11.88
N ASN A 91 3.58 3.68 -11.64
CA ASN A 91 4.48 3.78 -12.67
C ASN A 91 4.23 2.79 -13.74
N ARG A 92 4.03 1.58 -13.34
CA ARG A 92 3.80 0.56 -14.25
C ARG A 92 2.55 0.79 -15.03
N ALA A 93 1.50 1.14 -14.38
CA ALA A 93 0.26 1.37 -15.03
C ALA A 93 0.36 2.56 -15.94
N ARG A 94 1.10 3.54 -15.57
CA ARG A 94 1.20 4.68 -16.36
C ARG A 94 2.07 4.46 -17.52
N GLN A 95 2.96 3.58 -17.43
CA GLN A 95 3.79 3.30 -18.49
C GLN A 95 3.09 2.71 -19.64
N GLN A 96 2.04 1.99 -19.42
CA GLN A 96 1.34 1.45 -20.44
C GLN A 96 0.82 2.45 -21.38
N PRO A 97 0.16 3.45 -20.94
CA PRO A 97 -0.31 4.44 -21.85
C PRO A 97 0.85 5.16 -22.48
N SER A 98 1.90 5.26 -21.74
CA SER A 98 3.01 5.91 -22.23
C SER A 98 3.53 5.25 -23.40
N GLU A 99 3.60 4.02 -23.33
CA GLU A 99 4.10 3.37 -24.36
C GLU A 99 3.27 3.42 -25.48
N ALA A 100 2.08 3.57 -25.24
CA ALA A 100 1.25 3.68 -26.28
C ALA A 100 1.60 4.90 -27.02
N ARG A 101 2.18 5.86 -26.40
CA ARG A 101 2.40 7.00 -27.02
C ARG A 101 3.59 7.00 -27.58
N PRO A 102 3.88 7.08 -28.25
CA PRO A 102 4.87 7.00 -28.76
C PRO A 102 5.58 7.48 -28.74
N THR A 103 5.66 7.68 -28.55
CA THR A 103 6.43 8.15 -28.42
C THR A 103 6.95 8.06 -29.08
#